data_9bd9313fd0a47130753acbb411f98edb
#
_entry.id   9bd9313fd0a47130753acbb411f98edb
#
_cell.length_a   1.000
_cell.length_b   1.000
_cell.length_c   1.000
_cell.angle_alpha   90.00
_cell.angle_beta   90.00
_cell.angle_gamma   90.00
#
_symmetry.space_group_name_H-M   'P 1'
#
loop_
_entity.id
_entity.type
_entity.pdbx_description
1 polymer ?
#
loop_
_entity_poly.entity_id
_entity_poly.type
_entity_poly.pdbx_seq_one_letter_code
_entity_poly.pdbx_strand_id
1 'polypeptide(L)'
;VQYILNNSKYAGIIDHNSLAALDAYCKSTGYKLTGTIDDDSTLLDELRNALKVCMSEPTVSNNLVSFAGMTRKSSSDAFQQLFTPQNLTAAPVVNLSFAKDDDVKEIELSYIDSVTWKTSTYFYHLDDAGNVVETTYATTNNAEKLDTWGIKGTDPHHEQARALAERRLKFLTYCKTQYEIQTELDGLNCQYLDYVGLVLPQEL
;
A
#
# COMPACT_ATOMS: atom_id res chain seq x y z
N VAL A 1 1.54 -8.89 13.70
CA VAL A 1 1.63 -9.92 12.63
C VAL A 1 2.14 -11.23 13.22
N GLN A 2 3.36 -11.28 13.79
CA GLN A 2 3.94 -12.52 14.30
C GLN A 2 3.08 -13.20 15.38
N TYR A 3 2.42 -12.42 16.26
CA TYR A 3 1.51 -12.95 17.27
C TYR A 3 0.30 -13.64 16.64
N ILE A 4 -0.33 -13.02 15.65
CA ILE A 4 -1.46 -13.58 14.91
C ILE A 4 -1.08 -14.90 14.27
N LEU A 5 0.08 -14.95 13.61
CA LEU A 5 0.55 -16.12 12.90
C LEU A 5 0.97 -17.26 13.82
N ASN A 6 1.67 -16.97 14.91
CA ASN A 6 2.11 -17.99 15.85
C ASN A 6 0.96 -18.70 16.57
N ASN A 7 -0.18 -18.02 16.73
CA ASN A 7 -1.39 -18.60 17.30
C ASN A 7 -2.30 -19.28 16.28
N SER A 8 -1.89 -19.33 15.02
CA SER A 8 -2.60 -20.00 13.95
C SER A 8 -1.98 -21.36 13.61
N LYS A 9 -2.77 -22.22 12.93
CA LYS A 9 -2.28 -23.48 12.37
C LYS A 9 -1.25 -23.29 11.23
N TYR A 10 -0.99 -22.06 10.82
CA TYR A 10 -0.12 -21.70 9.69
C TYR A 10 1.26 -21.20 10.13
N ALA A 11 1.60 -21.31 11.41
CA ALA A 11 2.89 -20.85 11.94
C ALA A 11 4.12 -21.42 11.21
N GLY A 12 4.01 -22.64 10.69
CA GLY A 12 5.12 -23.30 9.97
C GLY A 12 5.30 -22.89 8.51
N ILE A 13 4.44 -22.04 7.95
CA ILE A 13 4.48 -21.62 6.55
C ILE A 13 4.73 -20.12 6.39
N ILE A 14 5.45 -19.53 7.33
CA ILE A 14 5.77 -18.10 7.31
C ILE A 14 7.17 -17.89 6.73
N ASP A 15 7.27 -16.93 5.81
CA ASP A 15 8.57 -16.42 5.36
C ASP A 15 9.12 -15.43 6.40
N HIS A 16 10.02 -15.93 7.23
CA HIS A 16 10.65 -15.14 8.28
C HIS A 16 11.54 -14.01 7.74
N ASN A 17 12.06 -14.10 6.52
CA ASN A 17 12.89 -13.06 5.94
C ASN A 17 12.04 -11.85 5.55
N SER A 18 10.90 -12.06 4.89
CA SER A 18 9.98 -10.97 4.56
C SER A 18 9.38 -10.32 5.81
N LEU A 19 9.10 -11.13 6.86
CA LEU A 19 8.63 -10.61 8.14
C LEU A 19 9.68 -9.75 8.84
N ALA A 20 10.96 -10.16 8.81
CA ALA A 20 12.05 -9.37 9.37
C ALA A 20 12.29 -8.05 8.60
N ALA A 21 12.17 -8.09 7.28
CA ALA A 21 12.25 -6.91 6.45
C ALA A 21 11.12 -5.92 6.74
N LEU A 22 9.90 -6.41 6.91
CA LEU A 22 8.74 -5.60 7.31
C LEU A 22 8.94 -4.98 8.70
N ASP A 23 9.44 -5.76 9.68
CA ASP A 23 9.72 -5.25 11.02
C ASP A 23 10.78 -4.13 11.00
N ALA A 24 11.85 -4.31 10.23
CA ALA A 24 12.87 -3.28 10.04
C ALA A 24 12.30 -2.02 9.40
N TYR A 25 11.44 -2.17 8.40
CA TYR A 25 10.75 -1.05 7.76
C TYR A 25 9.84 -0.30 8.75
N CYS A 26 8.99 -1.01 9.49
CA CYS A 26 8.11 -0.39 10.49
C CYS A 26 8.90 0.33 11.59
N LYS A 27 10.03 -0.23 12.03
CA LYS A 27 10.93 0.41 13.01
C LYS A 27 11.56 1.68 12.45
N SER A 28 12.01 1.67 11.20
CA SER A 28 12.64 2.84 10.57
C SER A 28 11.66 3.99 10.32
N THR A 29 10.39 3.68 10.04
CA THR A 29 9.33 4.66 9.79
C THR A 29 8.57 5.08 11.05
N GLY A 30 8.74 4.33 12.15
CA GLY A 30 7.98 4.56 13.38
C GLY A 30 6.52 4.07 13.33
N TYR A 31 6.15 3.28 12.33
CA TYR A 31 4.79 2.77 12.18
C TYR A 31 4.43 1.78 13.27
N LYS A 32 3.26 1.96 13.88
CA LYS A 32 2.77 1.15 14.98
C LYS A 32 1.32 0.77 14.74
N LEU A 33 0.99 -0.44 15.16
CA LEU A 33 -0.38 -0.95 15.23
C LEU A 33 -0.77 -1.01 16.70
N THR A 34 -1.93 -0.45 17.04
CA THR A 34 -2.51 -0.52 18.37
C THR A 34 -3.98 -0.90 18.24
N GLY A 35 -4.36 -2.04 18.78
CA GLY A 35 -5.75 -2.52 18.74
C GLY A 35 -5.88 -3.90 19.33
N THR A 36 -7.12 -4.32 19.53
CA THR A 36 -7.50 -5.67 19.91
C THR A 36 -8.25 -6.30 18.77
N ILE A 37 -7.98 -7.56 18.50
CA ILE A 37 -8.69 -8.38 17.52
C ILE A 37 -9.65 -9.25 18.35
N ASP A 38 -10.92 -8.98 18.23
CA ASP A 38 -11.98 -9.63 19.03
C ASP A 38 -13.21 -10.02 18.21
N ASP A 39 -13.13 -9.95 16.89
CA ASP A 39 -14.20 -10.31 15.98
C ASP A 39 -13.98 -11.69 15.34
N ASP A 40 -15.04 -12.23 14.73
CA ASP A 40 -15.04 -13.51 14.02
C ASP A 40 -14.48 -13.39 12.60
N SER A 41 -13.59 -12.44 12.35
CA SER A 41 -12.97 -12.24 11.04
C SER A 41 -12.04 -13.40 10.65
N THR A 42 -11.79 -13.55 9.37
CA THR A 42 -10.83 -14.57 8.93
C THR A 42 -9.40 -14.14 9.22
N LEU A 43 -8.50 -15.11 9.44
CA LEU A 43 -7.07 -14.84 9.64
C LEU A 43 -6.49 -13.93 8.54
N LEU A 44 -6.92 -14.14 7.29
CA LEU A 44 -6.44 -13.34 6.16
C LEU A 44 -6.91 -11.88 6.26
N ASP A 45 -8.15 -11.66 6.67
CA ASP A 45 -8.70 -10.31 6.84
C ASP A 45 -8.01 -9.58 7.99
N GLU A 46 -7.75 -10.28 9.10
CA GLU A 46 -6.99 -9.73 10.22
C GLU A 46 -5.56 -9.36 9.83
N LEU A 47 -4.89 -10.23 9.07
CA LEU A 47 -3.56 -9.93 8.55
C LEU A 47 -3.58 -8.73 7.60
N ARG A 48 -4.54 -8.66 6.69
CA ARG A 48 -4.70 -7.52 5.79
C ARG A 48 -4.95 -6.22 6.55
N ASN A 49 -5.84 -6.25 7.53
CA ASN A 49 -6.15 -5.07 8.36
C ASN A 49 -4.92 -4.62 9.16
N ALA A 50 -4.19 -5.56 9.75
CA ALA A 50 -2.96 -5.25 10.48
C ALA A 50 -1.86 -4.69 9.56
N LEU A 51 -1.77 -5.19 8.32
CA LEU A 51 -0.74 -4.79 7.36
C LEU A 51 -1.05 -3.48 6.64
N LYS A 52 -2.33 -3.13 6.46
CA LYS A 52 -2.73 -1.82 5.90
C LYS A 52 -2.08 -0.66 6.64
N VAL A 53 -1.92 -0.78 7.95
CA VAL A 53 -1.33 0.26 8.82
C VAL A 53 0.13 0.56 8.47
N CYS A 54 0.84 -0.40 7.89
CA CYS A 54 2.22 -0.23 7.41
C CYS A 54 2.34 -0.31 5.88
N MET A 55 1.23 -0.13 5.16
CA MET A 55 1.20 -0.15 3.69
C MET A 55 1.77 -1.44 3.09
N SER A 56 1.46 -2.56 3.72
CA SER A 56 1.93 -3.87 3.30
C SER A 56 0.76 -4.81 3.10
N GLU A 57 0.97 -5.86 2.32
CA GLU A 57 -0.03 -6.87 2.06
C GLU A 57 0.55 -8.28 2.23
N PRO A 58 -0.27 -9.24 2.68
CA PRO A 58 0.14 -10.63 2.71
C PRO A 58 0.11 -11.18 1.28
N THR A 59 1.14 -11.93 0.93
CA THR A 59 1.24 -12.64 -0.34
C THR A 59 1.68 -14.08 -0.09
N VAL A 60 1.58 -14.93 -1.10
CA VAL A 60 2.08 -16.30 -1.04
C VAL A 60 3.20 -16.44 -2.05
N SER A 61 4.39 -16.74 -1.57
CA SER A 61 5.58 -16.99 -2.40
C SER A 61 6.24 -18.27 -1.96
N ASN A 62 6.56 -19.16 -2.90
CA ASN A 62 7.21 -20.45 -2.62
C ASN A 62 6.49 -21.29 -1.55
N ASN A 63 5.17 -21.30 -1.55
CA ASN A 63 4.32 -21.94 -0.53
C ASN A 63 4.49 -21.37 0.89
N LEU A 64 5.07 -20.20 1.03
CA LEU A 64 5.19 -19.48 2.30
C LEU A 64 4.31 -18.22 2.27
N VAL A 65 3.77 -17.86 3.42
CA VAL A 65 3.12 -16.56 3.61
C VAL A 65 4.21 -15.52 3.77
N SER A 66 4.33 -14.66 2.78
CA SER A 66 5.30 -13.57 2.71
C SER A 66 4.59 -12.22 2.86
N PHE A 67 5.35 -11.17 3.13
CA PHE A 67 4.84 -9.83 3.36
C PHE A 67 5.46 -8.86 2.36
N ALA A 68 4.65 -8.39 1.44
CA ALA A 68 5.06 -7.40 0.46
C ALA A 68 4.80 -6.00 1.00
N GLY A 69 5.85 -5.22 1.17
CA GLY A 69 5.76 -3.82 1.59
C GLY A 69 5.85 -2.89 0.39
N MET A 70 4.90 -1.97 0.30
CA MET A 70 4.98 -0.93 -0.71
C MET A 70 5.98 0.16 -0.31
N THR A 71 7.25 -0.09 -0.33
CA THR A 71 8.28 0.93 -0.09
C THR A 71 8.37 1.92 -1.24
N ARG A 72 8.65 3.19 -0.93
CA ARG A 72 8.94 4.19 -1.96
C ARG A 72 10.21 3.78 -2.69
N LYS A 73 10.14 3.70 -4.01
CA LYS A 73 11.29 3.46 -4.88
C LYS A 73 11.79 4.76 -5.48
N SER A 74 13.09 4.87 -5.67
CA SER A 74 13.74 5.98 -6.36
C SER A 74 14.20 5.52 -7.74
N SER A 75 14.53 6.47 -8.61
CA SER A 75 15.08 6.17 -9.94
C SER A 75 16.46 5.48 -9.89
N SER A 76 17.11 5.48 -8.73
CA SER A 76 18.39 4.80 -8.52
C SER A 76 18.24 3.35 -8.03
N ASP A 77 17.02 2.93 -7.63
CA ASP A 77 16.79 1.57 -7.20
C ASP A 77 16.82 0.61 -8.39
N ALA A 78 17.50 -0.52 -8.24
CA ALA A 78 17.52 -1.54 -9.27
C ALA A 78 16.13 -2.17 -9.46
N PHE A 79 15.79 -2.47 -10.70
CA PHE A 79 14.63 -3.28 -11.02
C PHE A 79 14.87 -4.73 -10.61
N GLN A 80 13.84 -5.39 -10.09
CA GLN A 80 13.86 -6.84 -9.88
C GLN A 80 13.97 -7.57 -11.21
N GLN A 81 13.23 -7.09 -12.20
CA GLN A 81 13.24 -7.60 -13.57
C GLN A 81 13.01 -6.45 -14.55
N LEU A 82 13.69 -6.52 -15.70
CA LEU A 82 13.45 -5.62 -16.82
C LEU A 82 12.78 -6.41 -17.95
N PHE A 83 11.55 -6.03 -18.29
CA PHE A 83 10.83 -6.60 -19.43
C PHE A 83 11.08 -5.77 -20.67
N THR A 84 11.54 -6.44 -21.71
CA THR A 84 11.76 -5.86 -23.05
C THR A 84 10.84 -6.55 -24.05
N PRO A 85 10.67 -6.03 -25.27
CA PRO A 85 9.88 -6.71 -26.30
C PRO A 85 10.28 -8.16 -26.56
N GLN A 86 11.52 -8.53 -26.25
CA GLN A 86 12.04 -9.90 -26.41
C GLN A 86 11.55 -10.87 -25.33
N ASN A 87 11.16 -10.37 -24.18
CA ASN A 87 10.64 -11.18 -23.05
C ASN A 87 9.10 -11.27 -23.09
N LEU A 88 8.44 -10.57 -24.00
CA LEU A 88 6.99 -10.54 -24.10
C LEU A 88 6.50 -11.53 -25.15
N THR A 89 5.48 -12.31 -24.80
CA THR A 89 4.82 -13.26 -25.72
C THR A 89 3.74 -12.61 -26.56
N ALA A 90 3.25 -11.44 -26.12
CA ALA A 90 2.26 -10.63 -26.85
C ALA A 90 2.54 -9.15 -26.64
N ALA A 91 1.96 -8.32 -27.51
CA ALA A 91 2.04 -6.87 -27.35
C ALA A 91 1.40 -6.44 -26.01
N PRO A 92 2.04 -5.52 -25.27
CA PRO A 92 1.46 -5.00 -24.02
C PRO A 92 0.10 -4.35 -24.25
N VAL A 93 -0.86 -4.63 -23.37
CA VAL A 93 -2.12 -3.90 -23.34
C VAL A 93 -1.95 -2.71 -22.41
N VAL A 94 -2.26 -1.53 -22.88
CA VAL A 94 -2.15 -0.27 -22.13
C VAL A 94 -3.55 0.22 -21.78
N ASN A 95 -3.88 0.22 -20.51
CA ASN A 95 -5.12 0.75 -19.99
C ASN A 95 -4.85 2.15 -19.42
N LEU A 96 -5.39 3.18 -20.07
CA LEU A 96 -5.30 4.57 -19.62
C LEU A 96 -6.59 4.96 -18.92
N SER A 97 -6.48 5.42 -17.68
CA SER A 97 -7.58 6.05 -16.98
C SER A 97 -7.46 7.56 -17.09
N PHE A 98 -8.36 8.17 -17.84
CA PHE A 98 -8.41 9.64 -17.91
C PHE A 98 -9.06 10.21 -16.66
N ALA A 99 -8.58 11.38 -16.22
CA ALA A 99 -9.19 12.09 -15.11
C ALA A 99 -10.65 12.44 -15.44
N LYS A 100 -11.54 12.14 -14.49
CA LYS A 100 -12.97 12.45 -14.56
C LYS A 100 -13.33 13.43 -13.46
N ASP A 101 -14.43 14.15 -13.63
CA ASP A 101 -14.93 15.06 -12.58
C ASP A 101 -15.31 14.30 -11.29
N ASP A 102 -15.73 13.04 -11.43
CA ASP A 102 -16.08 12.14 -10.33
C ASP A 102 -14.89 11.41 -9.71
N ASP A 103 -13.66 11.69 -10.15
CA ASP A 103 -12.47 11.07 -9.54
C ASP A 103 -12.33 11.50 -8.07
N VAL A 104 -11.91 10.56 -7.24
CA VAL A 104 -11.60 10.84 -5.83
C VAL A 104 -10.45 11.83 -5.74
N LYS A 105 -10.71 12.97 -5.12
CA LYS A 105 -9.73 14.05 -4.95
C LYS A 105 -9.32 14.28 -3.49
N GLU A 106 -9.99 13.58 -2.57
CA GLU A 106 -9.80 13.75 -1.14
C GLU A 106 -9.88 12.40 -0.43
N ILE A 107 -9.08 12.24 0.60
CA ILE A 107 -9.10 11.06 1.48
C ILE A 107 -9.61 11.47 2.84
N GLU A 108 -10.70 10.84 3.27
CA GLU A 108 -11.18 10.91 4.66
C GLU A 108 -10.51 9.79 5.46
N LEU A 109 -9.79 10.15 6.50
CA LEU A 109 -9.09 9.21 7.37
C LEU A 109 -9.42 9.47 8.83
N SER A 110 -9.84 8.41 9.53
CA SER A 110 -10.11 8.46 10.96
C SER A 110 -9.10 7.63 11.73
N TYR A 111 -8.65 8.13 12.86
CA TYR A 111 -7.78 7.41 13.79
C TYR A 111 -8.18 7.71 15.25
N ILE A 112 -7.63 6.96 16.18
CA ILE A 112 -7.86 7.19 17.62
C ILE A 112 -6.75 8.09 18.16
N ASP A 113 -7.12 9.26 18.64
CA ASP A 113 -6.21 10.16 19.36
C ASP A 113 -5.76 9.51 20.67
N SER A 114 -4.45 9.42 20.87
CA SER A 114 -3.84 8.75 22.01
C SER A 114 -3.97 9.52 23.33
N VAL A 115 -4.30 10.80 23.27
CA VAL A 115 -4.48 11.66 24.45
C VAL A 115 -5.93 11.65 24.91
N THR A 116 -6.84 11.91 23.98
CA THR A 116 -8.27 12.05 24.28
C THR A 116 -9.04 10.74 24.21
N TRP A 117 -8.46 9.71 23.57
CA TRP A 117 -9.08 8.41 23.27
C TRP A 117 -10.38 8.53 22.45
N LYS A 118 -10.51 9.61 21.70
CA LYS A 118 -11.63 9.84 20.80
C LYS A 118 -11.19 9.65 19.36
N THR A 119 -12.14 9.33 18.49
CA THR A 119 -11.91 9.31 17.05
C THR A 119 -11.71 10.73 16.56
N SER A 120 -10.61 10.96 15.90
CA SER A 120 -10.31 12.20 15.15
C SER A 120 -10.34 11.88 13.66
N THR A 121 -11.02 12.74 12.90
CA THR A 121 -11.17 12.58 11.44
C THR A 121 -10.54 13.77 10.75
N TYR A 122 -9.70 13.48 9.77
CA TYR A 122 -9.04 14.47 8.93
C TYR A 122 -9.27 14.16 7.45
N PHE A 123 -9.23 15.22 6.65
CA PHE A 123 -9.37 15.16 5.21
C PHE A 123 -8.08 15.62 4.58
N TYR A 124 -7.62 14.88 3.59
CA TYR A 124 -6.36 15.12 2.90
C TYR A 124 -6.62 15.28 1.40
N HIS A 125 -6.10 16.34 0.82
CA HIS A 125 -6.15 16.58 -0.62
C HIS A 125 -4.81 17.13 -1.11
N LEU A 126 -4.61 17.14 -2.43
CA LEU A 126 -3.43 17.77 -3.03
C LEU A 126 -3.76 19.19 -3.43
N ASP A 127 -2.86 20.12 -3.12
CA ASP A 127 -2.89 21.48 -3.66
C ASP A 127 -2.44 21.50 -5.14
N ASP A 128 -2.52 22.66 -5.79
CA ASP A 128 -2.11 22.84 -7.19
C ASP A 128 -0.62 22.57 -7.42
N ALA A 129 0.20 22.61 -6.38
CA ALA A 129 1.62 22.30 -6.40
C ALA A 129 1.91 20.80 -6.13
N GLY A 130 0.89 20.00 -5.84
CA GLY A 130 1.00 18.56 -5.54
C GLY A 130 1.43 18.25 -4.10
N ASN A 131 1.35 19.23 -3.19
CA ASN A 131 1.60 18.99 -1.77
C ASN A 131 0.33 18.54 -1.08
N VAL A 132 0.48 17.71 -0.05
CA VAL A 132 -0.64 17.25 0.77
C VAL A 132 -1.06 18.34 1.73
N VAL A 133 -2.30 18.76 1.60
CA VAL A 133 -2.99 19.68 2.50
C VAL A 133 -3.96 18.89 3.37
N GLU A 134 -4.02 19.24 4.64
CA GLU A 134 -4.86 18.62 5.64
C GLU A 134 -5.92 19.60 6.14
N THR A 135 -7.15 19.12 6.28
CA THR A 135 -8.27 19.89 6.81
C THR A 135 -9.09 19.03 7.79
N THR A 136 -9.85 19.70 8.66
CA THR A 136 -10.78 19.04 9.59
C THR A 136 -12.20 18.95 9.03
N TYR A 137 -12.40 19.36 7.78
CA TYR A 137 -13.69 19.33 7.09
C TYR A 137 -13.48 18.91 5.64
N ALA A 138 -14.47 18.25 5.08
CA ALA A 138 -14.46 17.86 3.67
C ALA A 138 -14.46 19.09 2.75
N THR A 139 -13.58 19.11 1.78
CA THR A 139 -13.52 20.17 0.74
C THR A 139 -14.27 19.74 -0.52
N THR A 140 -14.52 18.44 -0.67
CA THR A 140 -15.26 17.88 -1.81
C THR A 140 -16.35 16.91 -1.33
N ASN A 141 -17.32 16.64 -2.18
CA ASN A 141 -18.34 15.62 -1.91
C ASN A 141 -17.88 14.20 -2.31
N ASN A 142 -16.67 14.05 -2.80
CA ASN A 142 -16.14 12.82 -3.34
C ASN A 142 -14.84 12.40 -2.62
N ALA A 143 -14.93 12.26 -1.30
CA ALA A 143 -13.85 11.75 -0.47
C ALA A 143 -13.90 10.22 -0.39
N GLU A 144 -12.77 9.56 -0.60
CA GLU A 144 -12.61 8.14 -0.29
C GLU A 144 -12.32 7.96 1.19
N LYS A 145 -13.11 7.11 1.86
CA LYS A 145 -12.85 6.75 3.25
C LYS A 145 -11.77 5.68 3.32
N LEU A 146 -10.69 6.01 4.02
CA LEU A 146 -9.64 5.05 4.31
C LEU A 146 -9.93 4.40 5.67
N ASP A 147 -10.22 3.11 5.63
CA ASP A 147 -10.37 2.31 6.83
C ASP A 147 -8.98 2.05 7.44
N THR A 148 -8.74 2.65 8.60
CA THR A 148 -7.44 2.65 9.28
C THR A 148 -7.53 2.09 10.69
N TRP A 149 -8.09 0.89 10.79
CA TRP A 149 -8.10 0.18 12.06
C TRP A 149 -6.68 0.09 12.66
N GLY A 150 -6.58 0.41 13.94
CA GLY A 150 -5.34 0.24 14.71
C GLY A 150 -4.30 1.35 14.56
N ILE A 151 -4.56 2.42 13.82
CA ILE A 151 -3.73 3.62 13.87
C ILE A 151 -4.07 4.41 15.13
N LYS A 152 -3.01 4.78 15.86
CA LYS A 152 -3.10 5.62 17.02
C LYS A 152 -2.12 6.78 16.88
N GLY A 153 -2.64 7.99 16.84
CA GLY A 153 -1.84 9.20 16.71
C GLY A 153 -2.03 10.14 17.88
N THR A 154 -1.21 11.16 17.95
CA THR A 154 -1.39 12.33 18.82
C THR A 154 -1.70 13.53 17.95
N ASP A 155 -2.73 14.30 18.26
CA ASP A 155 -2.98 15.58 17.60
C ASP A 155 -1.96 16.60 18.13
N PRO A 156 -1.29 17.39 17.27
CA PRO A 156 -1.33 17.45 15.81
C PRO A 156 -0.37 16.49 15.06
N HIS A 157 0.20 15.51 15.74
CA HIS A 157 1.26 14.65 15.19
C HIS A 157 0.75 13.27 14.77
N HIS A 158 -0.15 13.24 13.80
CA HIS A 158 -0.68 12.00 13.22
C HIS A 158 0.07 11.61 11.93
N GLU A 159 1.38 11.66 11.97
CA GLU A 159 2.25 11.45 10.80
C GLU A 159 2.01 10.12 10.07
N GLN A 160 1.69 9.05 10.78
CA GLN A 160 1.39 7.75 10.16
C GLN A 160 0.09 7.81 9.34
N ALA A 161 -0.96 8.42 9.89
CA ALA A 161 -2.22 8.60 9.20
C ALA A 161 -2.04 9.46 7.94
N ARG A 162 -1.31 10.57 8.09
CA ARG A 162 -0.96 11.47 6.97
C ARG A 162 -0.18 10.73 5.87
N ALA A 163 0.82 9.91 6.24
CA ALA A 163 1.62 9.17 5.26
C ALA A 163 0.77 8.16 4.46
N LEU A 164 -0.20 7.51 5.10
CA LEU A 164 -1.15 6.62 4.43
C LEU A 164 -2.04 7.38 3.45
N ALA A 165 -2.63 8.49 3.90
CA ALA A 165 -3.49 9.33 3.06
C ALA A 165 -2.71 9.93 1.88
N GLU A 166 -1.51 10.47 2.12
CA GLU A 166 -0.63 11.01 1.09
C GLU A 166 -0.35 9.98 0.00
N ARG A 167 -0.01 8.76 0.41
CA ARG A 167 0.28 7.71 -0.52
C ARG A 167 -0.93 7.35 -1.37
N ARG A 168 -2.10 7.19 -0.75
CA ARG A 168 -3.33 6.87 -1.47
C ARG A 168 -3.71 7.96 -2.46
N LEU A 169 -3.61 9.22 -2.06
CA LEU A 169 -3.83 10.37 -2.93
C LEU A 169 -2.89 10.38 -4.13
N LYS A 170 -1.60 10.19 -3.89
CA LYS A 170 -0.60 10.15 -4.96
C LYS A 170 -0.85 8.98 -5.91
N PHE A 171 -1.24 7.83 -5.40
CA PHE A 171 -1.62 6.70 -6.23
C PHE A 171 -2.82 7.03 -7.12
N LEU A 172 -3.90 7.56 -6.56
CA LEU A 172 -5.10 7.95 -7.30
C LEU A 172 -4.82 9.04 -8.35
N THR A 173 -3.91 9.95 -8.05
CA THR A 173 -3.62 11.09 -8.92
C THR A 173 -2.66 10.73 -10.04
N TYR A 174 -1.61 9.98 -9.76
CA TYR A 174 -0.50 9.78 -10.69
C TYR A 174 -0.47 8.40 -11.35
N CYS A 175 -1.06 7.35 -10.72
CA CYS A 175 -1.07 6.01 -11.29
C CYS A 175 -2.28 5.79 -12.21
N LYS A 176 -2.34 6.55 -13.31
CA LYS A 176 -3.44 6.52 -14.29
C LYS A 176 -3.21 5.53 -15.43
N THR A 177 -2.01 4.98 -15.54
CA THR A 177 -1.66 4.04 -16.60
C THR A 177 -1.40 2.66 -15.98
N GLN A 178 -2.07 1.67 -16.53
CA GLN A 178 -1.88 0.27 -16.16
C GLN A 178 -1.43 -0.49 -17.39
N TYR A 179 -0.37 -1.27 -17.23
CA TYR A 179 0.15 -2.16 -18.28
C TYR A 179 -0.17 -3.60 -17.92
N GLU A 180 -0.76 -4.31 -18.85
CA GLU A 180 -0.93 -5.76 -18.79
C GLU A 180 0.03 -6.38 -19.79
N ILE A 181 0.94 -7.22 -19.30
CA ILE A 181 1.96 -7.88 -20.10
C ILE A 181 1.86 -9.40 -19.97
N GLN A 182 2.16 -10.10 -21.04
CA GLN A 182 2.27 -11.55 -21.07
C GLN A 182 3.73 -11.90 -21.28
N THR A 183 4.27 -12.70 -20.37
CA THR A 183 5.68 -13.10 -20.42
C THR A 183 5.79 -14.62 -20.40
N GLU A 184 6.93 -15.15 -20.79
CA GLU A 184 7.30 -16.54 -20.57
C GLU A 184 7.73 -16.76 -19.11
N LEU A 185 8.73 -17.65 -18.89
CA LEU A 185 9.22 -18.00 -17.56
C LEU A 185 9.85 -16.83 -16.79
N ASP A 186 10.24 -15.76 -17.49
CA ASP A 186 10.82 -14.55 -16.87
C ASP A 186 9.88 -13.88 -15.87
N GLY A 187 8.57 -14.01 -16.08
CA GLY A 187 7.58 -13.51 -15.13
C GLY A 187 7.62 -14.18 -13.76
N LEU A 188 8.14 -15.40 -13.67
CA LEU A 188 8.29 -16.11 -12.40
C LEU A 188 9.37 -15.53 -11.48
N ASN A 189 10.24 -14.68 -12.00
CA ASN A 189 11.25 -13.98 -11.21
C ASN A 189 10.68 -12.81 -10.41
N CYS A 190 9.43 -12.42 -10.68
CA CYS A 190 8.77 -11.30 -10.03
C CYS A 190 7.73 -11.78 -9.02
N GLN A 191 7.58 -11.02 -7.96
CA GLN A 191 6.54 -11.19 -6.96
C GLN A 191 5.63 -9.97 -6.93
N TYR A 192 4.51 -10.10 -6.24
CA TYR A 192 3.59 -9.00 -6.02
C TYR A 192 4.30 -7.82 -5.35
N LEU A 193 4.10 -6.62 -5.89
CA LEU A 193 4.74 -5.36 -5.49
C LEU A 193 6.24 -5.22 -5.80
N ASP A 194 6.81 -6.10 -6.59
CA ASP A 194 8.18 -5.90 -7.07
C ASP A 194 8.28 -4.69 -8.00
N TYR A 195 9.41 -4.01 -7.92
CA TYR A 195 9.75 -2.91 -8.81
C TYR A 195 10.34 -3.47 -10.11
N VAL A 196 9.58 -3.36 -11.18
CA VAL A 196 9.96 -3.87 -12.49
C VAL A 196 10.11 -2.74 -13.51
N GLY A 197 10.99 -2.93 -14.47
CA GLY A 197 11.12 -2.05 -15.62
C GLY A 197 10.37 -2.62 -16.82
N LEU A 198 9.75 -1.76 -17.63
CA LEU A 198 9.12 -2.12 -18.89
C LEU A 198 9.63 -1.22 -20.00
N VAL A 199 10.24 -1.83 -21.02
CA VAL A 199 10.62 -1.14 -22.27
C VAL A 199 9.53 -1.41 -23.30
N LEU A 200 8.84 -0.36 -23.69
CA LEU A 200 7.84 -0.44 -24.76
C LEU A 200 8.52 -0.39 -26.13
N PRO A 201 8.02 -1.13 -27.14
CA PRO A 201 8.47 -0.96 -28.50
C PRO A 201 8.18 0.48 -28.93
N GLN A 202 9.20 1.16 -29.42
CA GLN A 202 8.98 2.44 -30.10
C GLN A 202 8.29 2.13 -31.43
N GLU A 203 7.08 2.63 -31.60
CA GLU A 203 6.48 2.71 -32.92
C GLU A 203 7.30 3.72 -33.71
N LEU A 204 7.97 3.22 -34.75
CA LEU A 204 8.71 4.02 -35.75
C LEU A 204 7.75 4.72 -36.71
#